data_e6d79ce6e733ac3b95bc6eb31e30ff3a
#
_entry.id   e6d79ce6e733ac3b95bc6eb31e30ff3a
#
_cell.length_a   1.000
_cell.length_b   1.000
_cell.length_c   1.000
_cell.angle_alpha   90.00
_cell.angle_beta   90.00
_cell.angle_gamma   90.00
#
_symmetry.space_group_name_H-M   'P 1'
#
loop_
_entity.id
_entity.type
_entity.pdbx_description
1 polymer ?
#
loop_
_entity_poly.entity_id
_entity_poly.type
_entity_poly.pdbx_seq_one_letter_code
_entity_poly.pdbx_strand_id
1 'polypeptide(L)'
;MQLALELAMVKPQIHLQRRAVFLALVVILCVTTASSLSAKNPAHAVAHPNPVLLVHGFQDDAKKMQVMADALRRDDWTVLTPTLSPSGCQVGNEVLAQRLSDFVEANVPHDTRCDLVGFSMGGIVCRYYLQRLGGIARVDRFVAISTPEHGTWWASICPAELLRRPGIAQLRPGSAFLRDLNSDAQVLDRVRFTTIWTPLDLAILPAASSRMPVGSETELWVPFHPMMVWLSSCHRAVAAALSN
;
A
#
# COMPACT_ATOMS: atom_id res chain seq x y z
N MET A 1 -23.55 24.96 49.12
CA MET A 1 -23.16 23.57 48.76
C MET A 1 -23.45 23.28 47.29
N GLN A 2 -24.46 23.89 46.66
CA GLN A 2 -24.84 23.68 45.25
C GLN A 2 -23.88 24.30 44.23
N LEU A 3 -23.31 25.49 44.52
CA LEU A 3 -22.40 26.22 43.62
C LEU A 3 -21.03 25.48 43.43
N ALA A 4 -20.58 24.71 44.41
CA ALA A 4 -19.32 23.96 44.36
C ALA A 4 -19.44 22.70 43.49
N LEU A 5 -20.62 22.11 43.37
CA LEU A 5 -20.87 20.95 42.50
C LEU A 5 -20.94 21.33 41.01
N GLU A 6 -21.50 22.51 40.69
CA GLU A 6 -21.55 22.97 39.29
C GLU A 6 -20.19 23.34 38.73
N LEU A 7 -19.30 23.94 39.55
CA LEU A 7 -17.95 24.25 39.14
C LEU A 7 -17.04 23.01 38.95
N ALA A 8 -17.34 21.91 39.63
CA ALA A 8 -16.58 20.65 39.47
C ALA A 8 -16.95 19.89 38.18
N MET A 9 -18.13 20.08 37.64
CA MET A 9 -18.60 19.42 36.42
C MET A 9 -18.20 20.16 35.12
N VAL A 10 -17.86 21.45 35.20
CA VAL A 10 -17.47 22.27 34.01
C VAL A 10 -16.00 22.11 33.65
N LYS A 11 -15.11 21.84 34.61
CA LYS A 11 -13.67 21.68 34.36
C LYS A 11 -13.29 20.54 33.40
N PRO A 12 -13.85 19.32 33.45
CA PRO A 12 -13.49 18.26 32.51
C PRO A 12 -13.94 18.53 31.07
N GLN A 13 -15.07 19.21 30.87
CA GLN A 13 -15.54 19.52 29.51
C GLN A 13 -14.67 20.53 28.78
N ILE A 14 -14.13 21.52 29.49
CA ILE A 14 -13.23 22.53 28.87
C ILE A 14 -11.90 21.89 28.44
N HIS A 15 -11.39 20.91 29.19
CA HIS A 15 -10.16 20.21 28.80
C HIS A 15 -10.38 19.28 27.60
N LEU A 16 -11.54 18.66 27.48
CA LEU A 16 -11.87 17.79 26.34
C LEU A 16 -12.05 18.61 25.05
N GLN A 17 -12.73 19.76 25.14
CA GLN A 17 -12.91 20.68 24.00
C GLN A 17 -11.58 21.30 23.54
N ARG A 18 -10.68 21.67 24.47
CA ARG A 18 -9.36 22.19 24.11
C ARG A 18 -8.47 21.15 23.42
N ARG A 19 -8.55 19.88 23.82
CA ARG A 19 -7.85 18.77 23.14
C ARG A 19 -8.40 18.48 21.75
N ALA A 20 -9.71 18.51 21.57
CA ALA A 20 -10.36 18.34 20.27
C ALA A 20 -10.02 19.49 19.30
N VAL A 21 -9.99 20.73 19.77
CA VAL A 21 -9.61 21.91 18.97
C VAL A 21 -8.10 21.86 18.63
N PHE A 22 -7.24 21.41 19.55
CA PHE A 22 -5.81 21.27 19.28
C PHE A 22 -5.49 20.16 18.25
N LEU A 23 -6.20 19.02 18.31
CA LEU A 23 -6.10 17.97 17.28
C LEU A 23 -6.63 18.45 15.92
N ALA A 24 -7.74 19.19 15.90
CA ALA A 24 -8.29 19.77 14.67
C ALA A 24 -7.36 20.81 14.04
N LEU A 25 -6.71 21.65 14.85
CA LEU A 25 -5.74 22.65 14.39
C LEU A 25 -4.45 22.00 13.85
N VAL A 26 -3.97 20.92 14.44
CA VAL A 26 -2.80 20.18 13.93
C VAL A 26 -3.13 19.53 12.58
N VAL A 27 -4.33 18.98 12.41
CA VAL A 27 -4.78 18.42 11.12
C VAL A 27 -4.94 19.51 10.05
N ILE A 28 -5.45 20.69 10.40
CA ILE A 28 -5.63 21.82 9.46
C ILE A 28 -4.26 22.43 9.09
N LEU A 29 -3.31 22.52 10.02
CA LEU A 29 -1.98 23.09 9.74
C LEU A 29 -1.16 22.19 8.81
N CYS A 30 -1.36 20.87 8.84
CA CYS A 30 -0.71 19.93 7.91
C CYS A 30 -1.30 20.00 6.48
N VAL A 31 -2.49 20.55 6.28
CA VAL A 31 -3.15 20.60 4.96
C VAL A 31 -2.82 21.90 4.20
N THR A 32 -2.44 22.99 4.89
CA THR A 32 -2.27 24.31 4.26
C THR A 32 -0.86 24.62 3.72
N THR A 33 0.14 23.75 3.90
CA THR A 33 1.51 23.99 3.42
C THR A 33 1.88 23.30 2.09
N ALA A 34 0.93 22.70 1.40
CA ALA A 34 1.18 21.90 0.19
C ALA A 34 0.69 22.56 -1.13
N SER A 35 0.67 23.87 -1.22
CA SER A 35 0.39 24.54 -2.50
C SER A 35 1.64 25.29 -2.99
N SER A 36 2.69 24.58 -3.36
CA SER A 36 3.71 25.10 -4.25
C SER A 36 3.36 24.69 -5.67
N LEU A 37 2.97 25.67 -6.49
CA LEU A 37 2.88 25.51 -7.94
C LEU A 37 4.24 25.02 -8.48
N SER A 38 4.30 23.73 -8.86
CA SER A 38 5.43 23.21 -9.61
C SER A 38 5.26 23.66 -11.06
N ALA A 39 6.02 24.67 -11.46
CA ALA A 39 6.14 25.03 -12.86
C ALA A 39 6.71 23.81 -13.61
N LYS A 40 6.00 23.30 -14.61
CA LYS A 40 6.48 22.28 -15.54
C LYS A 40 7.76 22.80 -16.19
N ASN A 41 8.90 22.18 -15.86
CA ASN A 41 10.12 22.38 -16.61
C ASN A 41 10.01 21.53 -17.89
N PRO A 42 10.08 22.09 -19.11
CA PRO A 42 9.90 21.34 -20.35
C PRO A 42 11.17 20.58 -20.80
N ALA A 43 11.99 20.12 -19.85
CA ALA A 43 13.20 19.38 -20.14
C ALA A 43 12.97 17.88 -19.96
N HIS A 44 12.86 17.17 -21.09
CA HIS A 44 12.83 15.72 -21.25
C HIS A 44 11.68 15.00 -20.56
N ALA A 45 10.58 14.79 -21.28
CA ALA A 45 9.67 13.69 -21.01
C ALA A 45 10.49 12.39 -21.13
N VAL A 46 10.89 11.82 -20.02
CA VAL A 46 11.43 10.44 -19.99
C VAL A 46 10.25 9.56 -20.36
N ALA A 47 10.28 8.96 -21.54
CA ALA A 47 9.25 8.02 -21.95
C ALA A 47 9.29 6.85 -20.95
N HIS A 48 8.21 6.64 -20.21
CA HIS A 48 8.05 5.48 -19.34
C HIS A 48 7.48 4.33 -20.18
N PRO A 49 8.32 3.37 -20.63
CA PRO A 49 7.91 2.39 -21.64
C PRO A 49 6.89 1.39 -21.11
N ASN A 50 6.90 1.14 -19.80
CA ASN A 50 6.06 0.13 -19.18
C ASN A 50 4.79 0.78 -18.60
N PRO A 51 3.59 0.21 -18.82
CA PRO A 51 2.42 0.57 -18.04
C PRO A 51 2.58 0.12 -16.58
N VAL A 52 2.15 0.97 -15.65
CA VAL A 52 2.18 0.71 -14.21
C VAL A 52 0.82 0.20 -13.75
N LEU A 53 0.78 -0.97 -13.11
CA LEU A 53 -0.42 -1.51 -12.49
C LEU A 53 -0.40 -1.22 -10.99
N LEU A 54 -1.41 -0.49 -10.49
CA LEU A 54 -1.58 -0.20 -9.07
C LEU A 54 -2.60 -1.16 -8.46
N VAL A 55 -2.13 -2.06 -7.60
CA VAL A 55 -2.94 -3.12 -6.98
C VAL A 55 -3.31 -2.73 -5.56
N HIS A 56 -4.61 -2.60 -5.30
CA HIS A 56 -5.18 -2.20 -4.02
C HIS A 56 -5.09 -3.27 -2.93
N GLY A 57 -5.35 -2.88 -1.69
CA GLY A 57 -5.31 -3.74 -0.51
C GLY A 57 -6.64 -4.36 -0.10
N PHE A 58 -6.70 -4.76 1.18
CA PHE A 58 -7.85 -5.40 1.82
C PHE A 58 -9.07 -4.48 1.88
N GLN A 59 -10.24 -4.99 1.48
CA GLN A 59 -11.53 -4.27 1.40
C GLN A 59 -11.51 -3.00 0.54
N ASP A 60 -10.52 -2.86 -0.32
CA ASP A 60 -10.39 -1.74 -1.26
C ASP A 60 -10.82 -2.13 -2.68
N ASP A 61 -10.78 -1.16 -3.57
CA ASP A 61 -10.96 -1.28 -5.01
C ASP A 61 -9.99 -0.33 -5.75
N ALA A 62 -10.13 -0.21 -7.08
CA ALA A 62 -9.32 0.70 -7.89
C ALA A 62 -9.35 2.16 -7.40
N LYS A 63 -10.46 2.62 -6.78
CA LYS A 63 -10.61 4.00 -6.29
C LYS A 63 -9.61 4.34 -5.19
N LYS A 64 -9.22 3.35 -4.38
CA LYS A 64 -8.21 3.52 -3.34
C LYS A 64 -6.89 4.03 -3.90
N MET A 65 -6.53 3.55 -5.08
CA MET A 65 -5.26 3.87 -5.73
C MET A 65 -5.33 5.13 -6.61
N GLN A 66 -6.52 5.76 -6.74
CA GLN A 66 -6.76 6.82 -7.71
C GLN A 66 -5.88 8.05 -7.50
N VAL A 67 -5.65 8.48 -6.24
CA VAL A 67 -4.82 9.65 -5.93
C VAL A 67 -3.37 9.44 -6.40
N MET A 68 -2.83 8.25 -6.18
CA MET A 68 -1.49 7.86 -6.67
C MET A 68 -1.50 7.72 -8.19
N ALA A 69 -2.54 7.11 -8.77
CA ALA A 69 -2.66 6.98 -10.23
C ALA A 69 -2.64 8.35 -10.92
N ASP A 70 -3.41 9.31 -10.38
CA ASP A 70 -3.46 10.66 -10.93
C ASP A 70 -2.13 11.42 -10.73
N ALA A 71 -1.41 11.14 -9.65
CA ALA A 71 -0.07 11.69 -9.46
C ALA A 71 0.91 11.18 -10.52
N LEU A 72 0.96 9.86 -10.74
CA LEU A 72 1.84 9.25 -11.75
C LEU A 72 1.45 9.67 -13.17
N ARG A 73 0.15 9.75 -13.49
CA ARG A 73 -0.32 10.22 -14.81
C ARG A 73 0.07 11.67 -15.11
N ARG A 74 0.17 12.55 -14.09
CA ARG A 74 0.68 13.91 -14.27
C ARG A 74 2.15 13.95 -14.66
N ASP A 75 2.89 12.91 -14.32
CA ASP A 75 4.30 12.72 -14.68
C ASP A 75 4.46 11.80 -15.91
N ASP A 76 3.41 11.74 -16.75
CA ASP A 76 3.36 11.04 -18.05
C ASP A 76 3.47 9.50 -17.98
N TRP A 77 3.17 8.87 -16.82
CA TRP A 77 3.05 7.43 -16.71
C TRP A 77 1.72 6.91 -17.27
N THR A 78 1.76 5.80 -18.00
CA THR A 78 0.56 5.01 -18.31
C THR A 78 0.18 4.17 -17.10
N VAL A 79 -1.00 4.41 -16.49
CA VAL A 79 -1.40 3.77 -15.24
C VAL A 79 -2.70 3.00 -15.39
N LEU A 80 -2.68 1.73 -15.00
CA LEU A 80 -3.81 0.81 -14.91
C LEU A 80 -4.13 0.52 -13.44
N THR A 81 -5.40 0.46 -13.09
CA THR A 81 -5.87 0.21 -11.72
C THR A 81 -6.90 -0.92 -11.70
N PRO A 82 -6.47 -2.20 -11.66
CA PRO A 82 -7.40 -3.32 -11.58
C PRO A 82 -8.20 -3.29 -10.28
N THR A 83 -9.48 -3.66 -10.34
CA THR A 83 -10.27 -4.04 -9.17
C THR A 83 -10.25 -5.55 -9.01
N LEU A 84 -9.55 -6.05 -8.01
CA LEU A 84 -9.46 -7.47 -7.68
C LEU A 84 -10.52 -7.80 -6.63
N SER A 85 -11.62 -8.41 -7.06
CA SER A 85 -12.78 -8.71 -6.21
C SER A 85 -12.98 -10.21 -6.06
N PRO A 86 -13.42 -10.71 -4.88
CA PRO A 86 -13.71 -9.98 -3.64
C PRO A 86 -12.44 -9.64 -2.86
N SER A 87 -12.24 -8.39 -2.52
CA SER A 87 -11.03 -7.89 -1.85
C SER A 87 -11.02 -8.05 -0.32
N GLY A 88 -12.11 -8.51 0.26
CA GLY A 88 -12.26 -8.69 1.72
C GLY A 88 -11.74 -10.03 2.24
N CYS A 89 -10.79 -10.68 1.57
CA CYS A 89 -10.22 -11.97 1.96
C CYS A 89 -11.22 -13.16 1.99
N GLN A 90 -12.37 -13.06 1.34
CA GLN A 90 -13.35 -14.16 1.22
C GLN A 90 -12.78 -15.34 0.43
N VAL A 91 -11.79 -15.07 -0.40
CA VAL A 91 -10.98 -16.05 -1.14
C VAL A 91 -9.52 -15.94 -0.70
N GLY A 92 -8.69 -16.92 -1.05
CA GLY A 92 -7.25 -16.85 -0.85
C GLY A 92 -6.58 -15.83 -1.78
N ASN A 93 -5.40 -15.35 -1.39
CA ASN A 93 -4.65 -14.36 -2.16
C ASN A 93 -4.16 -14.93 -3.51
N GLU A 94 -4.00 -16.25 -3.63
CA GLU A 94 -3.70 -16.93 -4.90
C GLU A 94 -4.82 -16.74 -5.94
N VAL A 95 -6.08 -16.69 -5.51
CA VAL A 95 -7.23 -16.43 -6.41
C VAL A 95 -7.20 -15.00 -6.93
N LEU A 96 -6.83 -14.03 -6.06
CA LEU A 96 -6.67 -12.63 -6.47
C LEU A 96 -5.45 -12.46 -7.38
N ALA A 97 -4.39 -13.21 -7.13
CA ALA A 97 -3.20 -13.22 -8.00
C ALA A 97 -3.51 -13.79 -9.39
N GLN A 98 -4.37 -14.83 -9.48
CA GLN A 98 -4.84 -15.32 -10.78
C GLN A 98 -5.64 -14.24 -11.52
N ARG A 99 -6.51 -13.49 -10.84
CA ARG A 99 -7.24 -12.37 -11.45
C ARG A 99 -6.32 -11.24 -11.89
N LEU A 100 -5.23 -10.98 -11.14
CA LEU A 100 -4.19 -10.05 -11.58
C LEU A 100 -3.49 -10.56 -12.83
N SER A 101 -3.14 -11.84 -12.89
CA SER A 101 -2.57 -12.49 -14.07
C SER A 101 -3.48 -12.33 -15.30
N ASP A 102 -4.76 -12.67 -15.15
CA ASP A 102 -5.77 -12.54 -16.21
C ASP A 102 -5.92 -11.09 -16.67
N PHE A 103 -5.87 -10.13 -15.73
CA PHE A 103 -5.91 -8.70 -16.05
C PHE A 103 -4.68 -8.26 -16.84
N VAL A 104 -3.48 -8.70 -16.46
CA VAL A 104 -2.23 -8.40 -17.19
C VAL A 104 -2.32 -8.95 -18.62
N GLU A 105 -2.73 -10.20 -18.78
CA GLU A 105 -2.86 -10.83 -20.11
C GLU A 105 -3.87 -10.11 -21.00
N ALA A 106 -4.95 -9.59 -20.43
CA ALA A 106 -5.99 -8.88 -21.17
C ALA A 106 -5.67 -7.42 -21.52
N ASN A 107 -4.78 -6.75 -20.76
CA ASN A 107 -4.59 -5.30 -20.84
C ASN A 107 -3.17 -4.86 -21.15
N VAL A 108 -2.18 -5.75 -21.08
CA VAL A 108 -0.77 -5.46 -21.38
C VAL A 108 -0.35 -6.30 -22.58
N PRO A 109 0.10 -5.70 -23.69
CA PRO A 109 0.56 -6.44 -24.87
C PRO A 109 1.61 -7.50 -24.51
N HIS A 110 1.61 -8.64 -25.20
CA HIS A 110 2.50 -9.77 -24.87
C HIS A 110 3.99 -9.46 -25.04
N ASP A 111 4.34 -8.55 -25.91
CA ASP A 111 5.68 -8.08 -26.19
C ASP A 111 6.13 -6.92 -25.28
N THR A 112 5.25 -6.47 -24.40
CA THR A 112 5.49 -5.36 -23.47
C THR A 112 5.56 -5.87 -22.04
N ARG A 113 6.55 -5.41 -21.26
CA ARG A 113 6.59 -5.61 -19.81
C ARG A 113 5.75 -4.55 -19.10
N CYS A 114 5.34 -4.83 -17.90
CA CYS A 114 4.68 -3.86 -17.04
C CYS A 114 5.46 -3.65 -15.73
N ASP A 115 5.10 -2.62 -14.99
CA ASP A 115 5.58 -2.38 -13.63
C ASP A 115 4.41 -2.59 -12.66
N LEU A 116 4.67 -3.21 -11.50
CA LEU A 116 3.68 -3.46 -10.46
C LEU A 116 3.92 -2.56 -9.25
N VAL A 117 2.86 -2.02 -8.71
CA VAL A 117 2.83 -1.36 -7.40
C VAL A 117 1.73 -1.99 -6.57
N GLY A 118 2.07 -2.71 -5.53
CA GLY A 118 1.12 -3.39 -4.66
C GLY A 118 1.04 -2.71 -3.29
N PHE A 119 -0.17 -2.31 -2.88
CA PHE A 119 -0.40 -1.72 -1.57
C PHE A 119 -0.94 -2.76 -0.60
N SER A 120 -0.33 -2.87 0.59
CA SER A 120 -0.82 -3.73 1.67
C SER A 120 -0.98 -5.20 1.18
N MET A 121 -2.14 -5.82 1.35
CA MET A 121 -2.47 -7.14 0.81
C MET A 121 -2.20 -7.24 -0.70
N GLY A 122 -2.37 -6.14 -1.45
CA GLY A 122 -2.09 -6.09 -2.89
C GLY A 122 -0.63 -6.41 -3.24
N GLY A 123 0.32 -6.09 -2.35
CA GLY A 123 1.73 -6.50 -2.51
C GLY A 123 1.91 -8.02 -2.41
N ILE A 124 1.19 -8.69 -1.49
CA ILE A 124 1.18 -10.16 -1.38
C ILE A 124 0.61 -10.81 -2.64
N VAL A 125 -0.48 -10.23 -3.18
CA VAL A 125 -1.08 -10.67 -4.45
C VAL A 125 -0.07 -10.55 -5.60
N CYS A 126 0.62 -9.40 -5.70
CA CYS A 126 1.69 -9.20 -6.69
C CYS A 126 2.83 -10.21 -6.53
N ARG A 127 3.28 -10.47 -5.30
CA ARG A 127 4.32 -11.47 -5.03
C ARG A 127 3.91 -12.87 -5.50
N TYR A 128 2.68 -13.29 -5.19
CA TYR A 128 2.21 -14.60 -5.63
C TYR A 128 2.16 -14.69 -7.17
N TYR A 129 1.68 -13.64 -7.84
CA TYR A 129 1.73 -13.55 -9.30
C TYR A 129 3.16 -13.70 -9.84
N LEU A 130 4.11 -12.97 -9.27
CA LEU A 130 5.51 -13.01 -9.67
C LEU A 130 6.15 -14.39 -9.44
N GLN A 131 6.00 -14.94 -8.23
CA GLN A 131 6.72 -16.14 -7.79
C GLN A 131 6.05 -17.46 -8.21
N ARG A 132 4.72 -17.47 -8.43
CA ARG A 132 3.95 -18.71 -8.66
C ARG A 132 3.21 -18.77 -10.01
N LEU A 133 2.90 -17.63 -10.62
CA LEU A 133 2.11 -17.58 -11.86
C LEU A 133 2.91 -17.07 -13.08
N GLY A 134 4.24 -17.07 -12.99
CA GLY A 134 5.10 -16.68 -14.10
C GLY A 134 5.21 -15.18 -14.35
N GLY A 135 4.69 -14.32 -13.48
CA GLY A 135 4.71 -12.87 -13.62
C GLY A 135 6.12 -12.26 -13.78
N ILE A 136 7.16 -12.96 -13.32
CA ILE A 136 8.57 -12.57 -13.53
C ILE A 136 8.91 -12.32 -15.00
N ALA A 137 8.29 -13.02 -15.94
CA ALA A 137 8.53 -12.84 -17.37
C ALA A 137 7.84 -11.55 -17.91
N ARG A 138 6.81 -11.08 -17.23
CA ARG A 138 5.94 -9.96 -17.65
C ARG A 138 6.25 -8.65 -16.92
N VAL A 139 6.98 -8.69 -15.80
CA VAL A 139 7.21 -7.54 -14.92
C VAL A 139 8.66 -7.13 -14.95
N ASP A 140 8.90 -5.82 -15.01
CA ASP A 140 10.25 -5.23 -14.96
C ASP A 140 10.56 -4.68 -13.57
N ARG A 141 9.60 -3.95 -12.97
CA ARG A 141 9.72 -3.38 -11.63
C ARG A 141 8.57 -3.81 -10.74
N PHE A 142 8.87 -4.04 -9.47
CA PHE A 142 7.85 -4.29 -8.45
C PHE A 142 8.10 -3.42 -7.23
N VAL A 143 7.10 -2.63 -6.85
CA VAL A 143 7.11 -1.81 -5.65
C VAL A 143 6.03 -2.32 -4.68
N ALA A 144 6.47 -2.78 -3.51
CA ALA A 144 5.58 -3.19 -2.42
C ALA A 144 5.44 -2.05 -1.40
N ILE A 145 4.22 -1.58 -1.17
CA ILE A 145 3.95 -0.48 -0.24
C ILE A 145 3.26 -1.03 1.00
N SER A 146 3.90 -0.92 2.16
CA SER A 146 3.36 -1.38 3.46
C SER A 146 2.70 -2.77 3.36
N THR A 147 3.40 -3.69 2.71
CA THR A 147 2.95 -5.06 2.47
C THR A 147 3.30 -5.93 3.67
N PRO A 148 2.40 -6.79 4.18
CA PRO A 148 2.70 -7.71 5.28
C PRO A 148 3.54 -8.91 4.79
N GLU A 149 4.80 -8.69 4.43
CA GLU A 149 5.70 -9.66 3.82
C GLU A 149 5.96 -10.88 4.73
N HIS A 150 5.98 -10.65 6.03
CA HIS A 150 6.09 -11.68 7.08
C HIS A 150 4.77 -11.86 7.88
N GLY A 151 3.68 -11.30 7.36
CA GLY A 151 2.36 -11.31 7.98
C GLY A 151 2.10 -10.14 8.91
N THR A 152 0.91 -10.10 9.48
CA THR A 152 0.51 -9.10 10.47
C THR A 152 -0.25 -9.75 11.63
N TRP A 153 0.06 -9.37 12.85
CA TRP A 153 -0.65 -9.83 14.05
C TRP A 153 -2.13 -9.43 14.02
N TRP A 154 -2.46 -8.33 13.32
CA TRP A 154 -3.85 -7.96 13.09
C TRP A 154 -4.67 -9.12 12.49
N ALA A 155 -4.11 -9.88 11.57
CA ALA A 155 -4.76 -11.06 10.96
C ALA A 155 -5.01 -12.20 11.95
N SER A 156 -4.44 -12.14 13.18
CA SER A 156 -4.65 -13.13 14.24
C SER A 156 -5.64 -12.66 15.32
N ILE A 157 -5.93 -11.35 15.41
CA ILE A 157 -6.74 -10.75 16.47
C ILE A 157 -7.97 -9.97 15.95
N CYS A 158 -8.17 -9.89 14.64
CA CYS A 158 -9.32 -9.21 14.04
C CYS A 158 -10.65 -9.91 14.39
N PRO A 159 -11.82 -9.29 14.13
CA PRO A 159 -13.12 -9.89 14.43
C PRO A 159 -13.29 -11.31 13.91
N ALA A 160 -14.03 -12.14 14.65
CA ALA A 160 -14.18 -13.58 14.39
C ALA A 160 -14.67 -13.91 12.97
N GLU A 161 -15.52 -13.06 12.41
CA GLU A 161 -16.02 -13.20 11.04
C GLU A 161 -14.90 -13.10 10.01
N LEU A 162 -13.90 -12.25 10.27
CA LEU A 162 -12.72 -12.10 9.42
C LEU A 162 -11.74 -13.25 9.63
N LEU A 163 -11.55 -13.70 10.87
CA LEU A 163 -10.62 -14.79 11.20
C LEU A 163 -10.91 -16.10 10.45
N ARG A 164 -12.16 -16.30 10.01
CA ARG A 164 -12.60 -17.48 9.24
C ARG A 164 -12.32 -17.37 7.74
N ARG A 165 -11.93 -16.18 7.26
CA ARG A 165 -11.67 -15.98 5.82
C ARG A 165 -10.30 -16.53 5.43
N PRO A 166 -10.20 -17.27 4.31
CA PRO A 166 -8.94 -17.90 3.90
C PRO A 166 -7.82 -16.88 3.66
N GLY A 167 -8.11 -15.74 3.02
CA GLY A 167 -7.11 -14.71 2.79
C GLY A 167 -6.57 -14.09 4.08
N ILE A 168 -7.38 -13.94 5.15
CA ILE A 168 -6.91 -13.50 6.46
C ILE A 168 -5.97 -14.53 7.09
N ALA A 169 -6.32 -15.81 7.01
CA ALA A 169 -5.48 -16.88 7.55
C ALA A 169 -4.09 -16.89 6.87
N GLN A 170 -4.03 -16.58 5.59
CA GLN A 170 -2.77 -16.47 4.84
C GLN A 170 -1.90 -15.29 5.28
N LEU A 171 -2.49 -14.20 5.77
CA LEU A 171 -1.76 -13.01 6.22
C LEU A 171 -1.28 -13.10 7.68
N ARG A 172 -1.52 -14.21 8.39
CA ARG A 172 -1.00 -14.42 9.75
C ARG A 172 0.50 -14.64 9.72
N PRO A 173 1.25 -14.11 10.70
CA PRO A 173 2.67 -14.40 10.84
C PRO A 173 2.92 -15.93 10.86
N GLY A 174 3.87 -16.37 10.06
CA GLY A 174 4.22 -17.79 9.97
C GLY A 174 3.15 -18.70 9.34
N SER A 175 2.18 -18.17 8.59
CA SER A 175 1.25 -18.97 7.80
C SER A 175 2.02 -19.82 6.78
N ALA A 176 1.48 -20.99 6.40
CA ALA A 176 2.08 -21.83 5.37
C ALA A 176 2.25 -21.09 4.04
N PHE A 177 1.27 -20.23 3.70
CA PHE A 177 1.28 -19.40 2.51
C PHE A 177 2.47 -18.42 2.48
N LEU A 178 2.70 -17.66 3.57
CA LEU A 178 3.84 -16.72 3.64
C LEU A 178 5.18 -17.44 3.76
N ARG A 179 5.24 -18.59 4.46
CA ARG A 179 6.46 -19.40 4.49
C ARG A 179 6.84 -19.88 3.10
N ASP A 180 5.87 -20.31 2.30
CA ASP A 180 6.08 -20.71 0.92
C ASP A 180 6.63 -19.56 0.07
N LEU A 181 5.98 -18.37 0.09
CA LEU A 181 6.47 -17.20 -0.64
C LEU A 181 7.86 -16.72 -0.17
N ASN A 182 8.16 -16.84 1.12
CA ASN A 182 9.42 -16.38 1.67
C ASN A 182 10.56 -17.40 1.48
N SER A 183 10.25 -18.66 1.17
CA SER A 183 11.26 -19.71 0.96
C SER A 183 12.11 -19.50 -0.29
N ASP A 184 11.59 -18.76 -1.29
CA ASP A 184 12.26 -18.44 -2.55
C ASP A 184 12.21 -16.94 -2.87
N ALA A 185 12.27 -16.09 -1.84
CA ALA A 185 12.20 -14.62 -1.99
C ALA A 185 13.25 -14.07 -2.98
N GLN A 186 14.38 -14.77 -3.18
CA GLN A 186 15.43 -14.43 -4.16
C GLN A 186 14.92 -14.39 -5.61
N VAL A 187 13.79 -15.02 -5.91
CA VAL A 187 13.14 -14.90 -7.24
C VAL A 187 12.82 -13.44 -7.55
N LEU A 188 12.55 -12.61 -6.53
CA LEU A 188 12.26 -11.18 -6.69
C LEU A 188 13.49 -10.37 -7.16
N ASP A 189 14.72 -10.88 -7.02
CA ASP A 189 15.92 -10.22 -7.58
C ASP A 189 15.96 -10.26 -9.12
N ARG A 190 15.04 -11.01 -9.76
CA ARG A 190 14.89 -11.05 -11.21
C ARG A 190 14.07 -9.85 -11.76
N VAL A 191 13.48 -9.07 -10.89
CA VAL A 191 12.83 -7.78 -11.18
C VAL A 191 13.47 -6.70 -10.32
N ARG A 192 13.32 -5.43 -10.68
CA ARG A 192 13.76 -4.32 -9.82
C ARG A 192 12.77 -4.15 -8.69
N PHE A 193 13.04 -4.84 -7.58
CA PHE A 193 12.16 -4.89 -6.43
C PHE A 193 12.49 -3.81 -5.42
N THR A 194 11.46 -3.09 -4.93
CA THR A 194 11.59 -2.07 -3.88
C THR A 194 10.46 -2.21 -2.87
N THR A 195 10.79 -2.23 -1.59
CA THR A 195 9.82 -2.07 -0.50
C THR A 195 9.77 -0.62 -0.04
N ILE A 196 8.56 -0.08 0.12
CA ILE A 196 8.31 1.25 0.71
C ILE A 196 7.43 1.03 1.94
N TRP A 197 7.89 1.43 3.11
CA TRP A 197 7.20 1.15 4.37
C TRP A 197 7.31 2.30 5.36
N THR A 198 6.52 2.25 6.44
CA THR A 198 6.58 3.22 7.53
C THR A 198 6.68 2.51 8.88
N PRO A 199 7.57 2.95 9.80
CA PRO A 199 7.63 2.40 11.15
C PRO A 199 6.39 2.72 12.00
N LEU A 200 5.54 3.65 11.54
CA LEU A 200 4.30 4.06 12.21
C LEU A 200 3.06 3.30 11.70
N ASP A 201 3.25 2.19 11.00
CA ASP A 201 2.15 1.37 10.49
C ASP A 201 1.43 0.64 11.63
N LEU A 202 0.12 0.88 11.77
CA LEU A 202 -0.74 0.24 12.78
C LEU A 202 -1.59 -0.90 12.19
N ALA A 203 -1.56 -1.10 10.86
CA ALA A 203 -2.24 -2.22 10.20
C ALA A 203 -1.28 -3.39 9.96
N ILE A 204 -0.01 -3.11 9.70
CA ILE A 204 1.05 -4.12 9.61
C ILE A 204 1.80 -4.15 10.94
N LEU A 205 1.57 -5.19 11.73
CA LEU A 205 2.13 -5.33 13.07
C LEU A 205 2.95 -6.62 13.18
N PRO A 206 4.25 -6.54 13.50
CA PRO A 206 5.05 -5.30 13.62
C PRO A 206 5.24 -4.62 12.26
N ALA A 207 5.42 -3.29 12.23
CA ALA A 207 5.60 -2.53 10.98
C ALA A 207 6.79 -3.03 10.15
N ALA A 208 7.87 -3.48 10.81
CA ALA A 208 9.04 -4.09 10.19
C ALA A 208 8.72 -5.39 9.40
N SER A 209 7.53 -5.96 9.56
CA SER A 209 7.04 -7.08 8.74
C SER A 209 6.93 -6.73 7.25
N SER A 210 6.92 -5.44 6.90
CA SER A 210 6.93 -4.97 5.51
C SER A 210 8.31 -5.01 4.84
N ARG A 211 9.38 -5.27 5.60
CA ARG A 211 10.75 -5.30 5.06
C ARG A 211 11.06 -6.66 4.44
N MET A 212 11.94 -6.65 3.43
CA MET A 212 12.39 -7.87 2.76
C MET A 212 13.94 -7.93 2.75
N PRO A 213 14.52 -9.13 2.80
CA PRO A 213 15.98 -9.29 2.74
C PRO A 213 16.56 -9.14 1.32
N VAL A 214 15.72 -8.90 0.32
CA VAL A 214 16.04 -8.76 -1.10
C VAL A 214 15.49 -7.45 -1.65
N GLY A 215 16.07 -6.96 -2.75
CA GLY A 215 15.67 -5.71 -3.39
C GLY A 215 16.15 -4.47 -2.64
N SER A 216 15.53 -3.34 -2.93
CA SER A 216 15.80 -2.03 -2.30
C SER A 216 14.75 -1.70 -1.26
N GLU A 217 15.08 -0.81 -0.32
CA GLU A 217 14.18 -0.39 0.75
C GLU A 217 14.10 1.13 0.83
N THR A 218 12.89 1.66 1.05
CA THR A 218 12.63 3.06 1.35
C THR A 218 11.75 3.18 2.59
N GLU A 219 12.27 3.77 3.65
CA GLU A 219 11.52 4.09 4.85
C GLU A 219 10.92 5.50 4.76
N LEU A 220 9.63 5.62 5.07
CA LEU A 220 8.91 6.90 5.11
C LEU A 220 8.23 7.08 6.46
N TRP A 221 8.31 8.27 7.03
CA TRP A 221 7.64 8.62 8.28
C TRP A 221 6.20 9.10 8.01
N VAL A 222 5.32 8.14 7.71
CA VAL A 222 3.90 8.36 7.41
C VAL A 222 3.07 7.81 8.55
N PRO A 223 2.19 8.62 9.19
CA PRO A 223 1.56 8.26 10.47
C PRO A 223 0.51 7.16 10.40
N PHE A 224 -0.06 6.87 9.23
CA PHE A 224 -1.13 5.88 9.11
C PHE A 224 -1.04 5.08 7.82
N HIS A 225 -1.29 3.78 7.91
CA HIS A 225 -1.27 2.84 6.79
C HIS A 225 -1.98 3.34 5.51
N PRO A 226 -3.23 3.84 5.53
CA PRO A 226 -3.88 4.33 4.30
C PRO A 226 -3.21 5.54 3.67
N MET A 227 -2.47 6.34 4.46
CA MET A 227 -1.77 7.53 3.93
C MET A 227 -0.61 7.16 3.02
N MET A 228 -0.13 5.92 3.07
CA MET A 228 0.94 5.42 2.20
C MET A 228 0.58 5.44 0.70
N VAL A 229 -0.70 5.56 0.35
CA VAL A 229 -1.14 5.71 -1.05
C VAL A 229 -1.73 7.09 -1.35
N TRP A 230 -1.80 8.00 -0.36
CA TRP A 230 -2.42 9.32 -0.54
C TRP A 230 -1.42 10.48 -0.49
N LEU A 231 -0.33 10.32 0.26
CA LEU A 231 0.62 11.42 0.44
C LEU A 231 1.59 11.56 -0.73
N SER A 232 1.89 12.80 -1.09
CA SER A 232 2.83 13.13 -2.16
C SER A 232 4.26 12.62 -1.93
N SER A 233 4.68 12.47 -0.66
CA SER A 233 5.96 11.84 -0.33
C SER A 233 6.02 10.37 -0.78
N CYS A 234 4.91 9.63 -0.60
CA CYS A 234 4.80 8.24 -1.06
C CYS A 234 4.76 8.17 -2.60
N HIS A 235 4.02 9.08 -3.25
CA HIS A 235 3.97 9.13 -4.71
C HIS A 235 5.36 9.38 -5.30
N ARG A 236 6.14 10.31 -4.72
CA ARG A 236 7.53 10.57 -5.16
C ARG A 236 8.45 9.37 -4.94
N ALA A 237 8.31 8.66 -3.81
CA ALA A 237 9.09 7.45 -3.55
C ALA A 237 8.76 6.34 -4.56
N VAL A 238 7.47 6.16 -4.90
CA VAL A 238 7.04 5.22 -5.93
C VAL A 238 7.59 5.63 -7.30
N ALA A 239 7.44 6.89 -7.70
CA ALA A 239 7.97 7.39 -8.98
C ALA A 239 9.49 7.21 -9.07
N ALA A 240 10.24 7.47 -7.99
CA ALA A 240 11.68 7.22 -7.94
C ALA A 240 12.02 5.73 -8.09
N ALA A 241 11.29 4.83 -7.40
CA ALA A 241 11.49 3.39 -7.54
C ALA A 241 11.15 2.85 -8.95
N LEU A 242 10.19 3.47 -9.62
CA LEU A 242 9.80 3.14 -10.99
C LEU A 242 10.75 3.75 -12.05
N SER A 243 11.60 4.70 -11.69
CA SER A 243 12.55 5.36 -12.62
C SER A 243 13.96 4.75 -12.59
N ASN A 244 14.26 3.93 -11.59
CA ASN A 244 15.56 3.27 -11.41
C ASN A 244 15.73 2.01 -12.25
#